data_8b33956960c2afd2f73a18b1dbc326ae
#
_entry.id   8b33956960c2afd2f73a18b1dbc326ae
#
_cell.length_a   1.000
_cell.length_b   1.000
_cell.length_c   1.000
_cell.angle_alpha   90.00
_cell.angle_beta   90.00
_cell.angle_gamma   90.00
#
_symmetry.space_group_name_H-M   'P 1'
#
loop_
_entity.id
_entity.type
_entity.pdbx_description
1 polymer ?
#
loop_
_entity_poly.entity_id
_entity_poly.type
_entity_poly.pdbx_seq_one_letter_code
_entity_poly.pdbx_strand_id
1 'polypeptide(L)'
;MKYFPITNTLFVKNRKHFIENMLDNSVAFFNSNDCYPVSADTTLPFEQHRDLFYLSGVNQEETILLVYKKNDSIYQEILFLTKPNDLLTHWEGERLNEEKAFSISGIKKVYWLDQLDDVIKKIMQNVEVLYLNKNEHYRAKVETETREKRFNDWIK
;
A
#
# COMPACT_ATOMS: atom_id res chain seq x y z
N MET A 1 1.60 -26.47 4.02
CA MET A 1 2.67 -26.11 4.98
C MET A 1 2.22 -24.90 5.77
N LYS A 2 2.14 -24.96 7.09
CA LYS A 2 1.73 -23.81 7.91
C LYS A 2 2.97 -22.94 8.12
N TYR A 3 3.05 -21.79 7.49
CA TYR A 3 4.12 -20.83 7.74
C TYR A 3 3.86 -20.11 9.05
N PHE A 4 4.90 -19.87 9.83
CA PHE A 4 4.79 -18.98 10.99
C PHE A 4 4.54 -17.55 10.49
N PRO A 5 3.63 -16.80 11.13
CA PRO A 5 3.42 -15.41 10.78
C PRO A 5 4.71 -14.61 10.98
N ILE A 6 5.02 -13.75 10.02
CA ILE A 6 6.15 -12.83 10.12
C ILE A 6 5.79 -11.78 11.18
N THR A 7 6.70 -11.51 12.10
CA THR A 7 6.48 -10.47 13.12
C THR A 7 6.49 -9.08 12.47
N ASN A 8 5.61 -8.19 12.91
CA ASN A 8 5.53 -6.82 12.39
C ASN A 8 6.81 -6.00 12.60
N THR A 9 7.66 -6.41 13.55
CA THR A 9 8.97 -5.78 13.80
C THR A 9 9.86 -5.75 12.57
N LEU A 10 9.76 -6.75 11.69
CA LEU A 10 10.48 -6.76 10.41
C LEU A 10 10.02 -5.60 9.52
N PHE A 11 8.73 -5.45 9.35
CA PHE A 11 8.15 -4.42 8.48
C PHE A 11 8.39 -3.01 9.04
N VAL A 12 8.30 -2.84 10.36
CA VAL A 12 8.66 -1.58 11.03
C VAL A 12 10.13 -1.22 10.76
N LYS A 13 11.05 -2.20 10.88
CA LYS A 13 12.47 -2.00 10.57
C LYS A 13 12.70 -1.62 9.10
N ASN A 14 12.03 -2.31 8.18
CA ASN A 14 12.14 -2.03 6.75
C ASN A 14 11.69 -0.61 6.40
N ARG A 15 10.53 -0.18 6.93
CA ARG A 15 10.04 1.20 6.73
C ARG A 15 10.95 2.24 7.36
N LYS A 16 11.47 1.98 8.56
CA LYS A 16 12.43 2.88 9.20
C LYS A 16 13.64 3.10 8.30
N HIS A 17 14.23 2.02 7.80
CA HIS A 17 15.37 2.10 6.88
C HIS A 17 15.01 2.86 5.58
N PHE A 18 13.82 2.65 5.03
CA PHE A 18 13.35 3.40 3.87
C PHE A 18 13.24 4.91 4.18
N ILE A 19 12.61 5.28 5.31
CA ILE A 19 12.43 6.67 5.74
C ILE A 19 13.77 7.39 5.96
N GLU A 20 14.76 6.71 6.54
CA GLU A 20 16.11 7.24 6.73
C GLU A 20 16.77 7.67 5.41
N ASN A 21 16.41 7.01 4.31
CA ASN A 21 16.94 7.32 2.97
C ASN A 21 16.04 8.25 2.14
N MET A 22 14.87 8.65 2.62
CA MET A 22 14.03 9.65 1.97
C MET A 22 14.57 11.06 2.17
N LEU A 23 14.35 11.93 1.19
CA LEU A 23 14.55 13.37 1.35
C LEU A 23 13.53 13.97 2.31
N ASP A 24 13.87 15.11 2.90
CA ASP A 24 12.91 15.88 3.70
C ASP A 24 11.80 16.44 2.81
N ASN A 25 10.66 16.79 3.40
CA ASN A 25 9.45 17.26 2.71
C ASN A 25 9.03 16.34 1.57
N SER A 26 9.13 15.03 1.76
CA SER A 26 8.81 14.05 0.73
C SER A 26 7.70 13.09 1.11
N VAL A 27 7.04 12.55 0.09
CA VAL A 27 6.04 11.49 0.25
C VAL A 27 6.31 10.35 -0.72
N ALA A 28 6.09 9.14 -0.26
CA ALA A 28 6.19 7.93 -1.07
C ALA A 28 4.86 7.15 -1.05
N PHE A 29 4.48 6.60 -2.20
CA PHE A 29 3.28 5.77 -2.35
C PHE A 29 3.66 4.39 -2.87
N PHE A 30 3.08 3.37 -2.24
CA PHE A 30 3.19 1.98 -2.66
C PHE A 30 1.80 1.39 -2.80
N ASN A 31 1.48 0.91 -3.99
CA ASN A 31 0.17 0.34 -4.31
C ASN A 31 0.22 -1.18 -4.33
N SER A 32 -0.91 -1.81 -3.98
CA SER A 32 -1.13 -3.23 -4.25
C SER A 32 -1.18 -3.49 -5.75
N ASN A 33 -0.94 -4.74 -6.14
CA ASN A 33 -1.28 -5.20 -7.48
C ASN A 33 -2.80 -5.23 -7.70
N ASP A 34 -3.19 -5.37 -8.96
CA ASP A 34 -4.58 -5.61 -9.36
C ASP A 34 -4.93 -7.11 -9.29
N CYS A 35 -6.21 -7.40 -9.11
CA CYS A 35 -6.78 -8.70 -9.42
C CYS A 35 -7.13 -8.76 -10.91
N TYR A 36 -6.49 -9.65 -11.66
CA TYR A 36 -6.73 -9.77 -13.09
C TYR A 36 -7.87 -10.74 -13.37
N PRO A 37 -8.90 -10.32 -14.13
CA PRO A 37 -9.99 -11.20 -14.51
C PRO A 37 -9.51 -12.29 -15.48
N VAL A 38 -10.05 -13.49 -15.31
CA VAL A 38 -9.83 -14.60 -16.24
C VAL A 38 -11.06 -14.80 -17.12
N SER A 39 -12.22 -15.03 -16.50
CA SER A 39 -13.51 -15.14 -17.18
C SER A 39 -14.65 -15.03 -16.17
N ALA A 40 -15.76 -14.43 -16.57
CA ALA A 40 -16.89 -14.13 -15.70
C ALA A 40 -16.43 -13.38 -14.44
N ASP A 41 -16.71 -13.91 -13.26
CA ASP A 41 -16.33 -13.38 -11.95
C ASP A 41 -15.01 -13.96 -11.39
N THR A 42 -14.34 -14.82 -12.16
CA THR A 42 -13.11 -15.49 -11.75
C THR A 42 -11.88 -14.63 -12.04
N THR A 43 -11.00 -14.53 -11.06
CA THR A 43 -9.70 -13.83 -11.17
C THR A 43 -8.54 -14.81 -11.06
N LEU A 44 -7.36 -14.39 -11.55
CA LEU A 44 -6.11 -15.04 -11.18
C LEU A 44 -5.88 -14.91 -9.67
N PRO A 45 -5.16 -15.87 -9.03
CA PRO A 45 -4.76 -15.72 -7.64
C PRO A 45 -4.06 -14.38 -7.42
N PHE A 46 -4.49 -13.66 -6.39
CA PHE A 46 -3.88 -12.39 -6.05
C PHE A 46 -2.46 -12.59 -5.51
N GLU A 47 -1.52 -11.84 -6.06
CA GLU A 47 -0.17 -11.72 -5.53
C GLU A 47 0.13 -10.26 -5.23
N GLN A 48 0.56 -9.98 -4.00
CA GLN A 48 0.86 -8.62 -3.57
C GLN A 48 2.08 -8.04 -4.27
N HIS A 49 2.04 -6.73 -4.53
CA HIS A 49 3.22 -5.99 -4.97
C HIS A 49 4.35 -6.14 -3.93
N ARG A 50 5.52 -6.54 -4.39
CA ARG A 50 6.63 -6.95 -3.51
C ARG A 50 7.11 -5.84 -2.58
N ASP A 51 7.15 -4.61 -3.07
CA ASP A 51 7.60 -3.47 -2.25
C ASP A 51 6.57 -3.14 -1.17
N LEU A 52 5.28 -3.16 -1.51
CA LEU A 52 4.22 -2.99 -0.52
C LEU A 52 4.29 -4.09 0.54
N PHE A 53 4.45 -5.35 0.13
CA PHE A 53 4.59 -6.46 1.06
C PHE A 53 5.84 -6.33 1.94
N TYR A 54 6.99 -5.99 1.33
CA TYR A 54 8.25 -5.79 2.05
C TYR A 54 8.16 -4.71 3.14
N LEU A 55 7.40 -3.66 2.87
CA LEU A 55 7.25 -2.53 3.79
C LEU A 55 6.10 -2.70 4.80
N SER A 56 5.06 -3.49 4.48
CA SER A 56 3.86 -3.55 5.33
C SER A 56 3.49 -4.95 5.84
N GLY A 57 3.89 -5.99 5.12
CA GLY A 57 3.44 -7.36 5.37
C GLY A 57 1.97 -7.61 4.99
N VAL A 58 1.27 -6.59 4.51
CA VAL A 58 -0.14 -6.71 4.13
C VAL A 58 -0.28 -7.40 2.78
N ASN A 59 -1.06 -8.46 2.73
CA ASN A 59 -1.37 -9.22 1.52
C ASN A 59 -2.86 -9.11 1.21
N GLN A 60 -3.30 -7.91 0.86
CA GLN A 60 -4.67 -7.60 0.47
C GLN A 60 -4.65 -6.67 -0.73
N GLU A 61 -5.56 -6.92 -1.67
CA GLU A 61 -5.80 -6.03 -2.80
C GLU A 61 -6.29 -4.64 -2.37
N GLU A 62 -6.30 -3.69 -3.29
CA GLU A 62 -6.81 -2.34 -3.03
C GLU A 62 -6.19 -1.69 -1.78
N THR A 63 -4.90 -1.96 -1.56
CA THR A 63 -4.12 -1.41 -0.45
C THR A 63 -3.14 -0.37 -0.95
N ILE A 64 -3.03 0.76 -0.23
CA ILE A 64 -2.02 1.78 -0.48
C ILE A 64 -1.27 2.06 0.81
N LEU A 65 0.06 2.03 0.77
CA LEU A 65 0.92 2.53 1.83
C LEU A 65 1.45 3.91 1.44
N LEU A 66 1.22 4.89 2.30
CA LEU A 66 1.77 6.23 2.21
C LEU A 66 2.79 6.42 3.32
N VAL A 67 3.97 6.88 2.95
CA VAL A 67 5.03 7.29 3.88
C VAL A 67 5.36 8.75 3.61
N TYR A 68 5.11 9.62 4.57
CA TYR A 68 5.44 11.04 4.52
C TYR A 68 6.59 11.36 5.48
N LYS A 69 7.62 12.03 4.99
CA LYS A 69 8.73 12.54 5.77
C LYS A 69 8.79 14.07 5.67
N LYS A 70 8.63 14.75 6.81
CA LYS A 70 8.90 16.17 6.90
C LYS A 70 10.38 16.44 7.17
N ASN A 71 10.98 15.69 8.10
CA ASN A 71 12.39 15.65 8.44
C ASN A 71 12.70 14.38 9.22
N ASP A 72 13.94 14.19 9.66
CA ASP A 72 14.35 12.95 10.36
C ASP A 72 13.58 12.66 11.64
N SER A 73 13.01 13.66 12.29
CA SER A 73 12.25 13.51 13.54
C SER A 73 10.74 13.44 13.33
N ILE A 74 10.24 13.88 12.18
CA ILE A 74 8.79 14.01 11.91
C ILE A 74 8.45 13.27 10.63
N TYR A 75 7.80 12.12 10.77
CA TYR A 75 7.30 11.33 9.66
C TYR A 75 5.94 10.72 10.01
N GLN A 76 5.23 10.26 9.00
CA GLN A 76 3.95 9.56 9.14
C GLN A 76 3.92 8.35 8.22
N GLU A 77 3.38 7.26 8.75
CA GLU A 77 3.08 6.04 8.02
C GLU A 77 1.57 5.86 8.03
N ILE A 78 0.97 5.73 6.88
CA ILE A 78 -0.49 5.63 6.71
C ILE A 78 -0.78 4.45 5.78
N LEU A 79 -1.69 3.59 6.20
CA LEU A 79 -2.19 2.49 5.39
C LEU A 79 -3.63 2.77 4.99
N PHE A 80 -3.91 2.71 3.70
CA PHE A 80 -5.27 2.81 3.17
C PHE A 80 -5.75 1.43 2.75
N LEU A 81 -6.94 1.08 3.19
CA LEU A 81 -7.59 -0.21 2.95
C LEU A 81 -9.01 -0.01 2.45
N THR A 82 -9.52 -0.99 1.74
CA THR A 82 -10.97 -1.08 1.47
C THR A 82 -11.70 -1.38 2.77
N LYS A 83 -12.76 -0.63 3.03
CA LYS A 83 -13.59 -0.81 4.21
C LYS A 83 -14.22 -2.21 4.22
N PRO A 84 -14.11 -2.96 5.32
CA PRO A 84 -14.79 -4.25 5.45
C PRO A 84 -16.30 -4.10 5.20
N ASN A 85 -16.89 -5.06 4.48
CA ASN A 85 -18.31 -5.14 4.24
C ASN A 85 -18.79 -6.53 4.62
N ASP A 86 -19.57 -6.62 5.69
CA ASP A 86 -20.07 -7.89 6.25
C ASP A 86 -20.88 -8.73 5.24
N LEU A 87 -21.56 -8.05 4.30
CA LEU A 87 -22.33 -8.73 3.26
C LEU A 87 -21.45 -9.41 2.22
N LEU A 88 -20.27 -8.86 1.94
CA LEU A 88 -19.34 -9.38 0.97
C LEU A 88 -18.33 -10.37 1.59
N THR A 89 -18.14 -10.33 2.90
CA THR A 89 -17.19 -11.20 3.63
C THR A 89 -17.45 -12.69 3.36
N HIS A 90 -18.71 -13.06 3.15
CA HIS A 90 -19.10 -14.45 2.86
C HIS A 90 -18.57 -14.94 1.48
N TRP A 91 -18.42 -14.03 0.53
CA TRP A 91 -18.02 -14.36 -0.86
C TRP A 91 -16.56 -14.04 -1.15
N GLU A 92 -16.06 -12.93 -0.62
CA GLU A 92 -14.72 -12.39 -0.92
C GLU A 92 -13.67 -12.74 0.15
N GLY A 93 -14.10 -13.34 1.28
CA GLY A 93 -13.24 -13.55 2.43
C GLY A 93 -13.17 -12.33 3.34
N GLU A 94 -12.51 -12.51 4.48
CA GLU A 94 -12.42 -11.48 5.53
C GLU A 94 -11.37 -10.42 5.15
N ARG A 95 -11.81 -9.17 4.95
CA ARG A 95 -10.92 -8.03 4.74
C ARG A 95 -10.32 -7.56 6.07
N LEU A 96 -9.14 -6.95 6.00
CA LEU A 96 -8.45 -6.44 7.18
C LEU A 96 -9.22 -5.26 7.79
N ASN A 97 -9.41 -5.32 9.09
CA ASN A 97 -9.79 -4.17 9.91
C ASN A 97 -8.53 -3.47 10.46
N GLU A 98 -8.71 -2.35 11.17
CA GLU A 98 -7.61 -1.55 11.71
C GLU A 98 -6.71 -2.36 12.67
N GLU A 99 -7.29 -3.19 13.55
CA GLU A 99 -6.56 -3.99 14.54
C GLU A 99 -5.69 -5.05 13.86
N LYS A 100 -6.24 -5.78 12.89
CA LYS A 100 -5.50 -6.79 12.13
C LYS A 100 -4.41 -6.14 11.28
N ALA A 101 -4.71 -5.02 10.62
CA ALA A 101 -3.74 -4.26 9.86
C ALA A 101 -2.57 -3.79 10.73
N PHE A 102 -2.84 -3.27 11.92
CA PHE A 102 -1.80 -2.90 12.88
C PHE A 102 -1.01 -4.13 13.36
N SER A 103 -1.67 -5.21 13.70
CA SER A 103 -1.00 -6.45 14.15
C SER A 103 0.00 -6.97 13.11
N ILE A 104 -0.35 -6.90 11.82
CA ILE A 104 0.49 -7.35 10.71
C ILE A 104 1.62 -6.37 10.43
N SER A 105 1.30 -5.08 10.29
CA SER A 105 2.21 -4.08 9.74
C SER A 105 2.94 -3.24 10.79
N GLY A 106 2.38 -3.10 11.98
CA GLY A 106 2.82 -2.13 12.98
C GLY A 106 2.42 -0.68 12.67
N ILE A 107 1.65 -0.43 11.60
CA ILE A 107 1.20 0.91 11.21
C ILE A 107 -0.03 1.28 12.02
N LYS A 108 0.06 2.40 12.75
CA LYS A 108 -1.01 2.86 13.65
C LYS A 108 -2.11 3.65 12.95
N LYS A 109 -1.77 4.32 11.84
CA LYS A 109 -2.75 5.13 11.08
C LYS A 109 -3.28 4.30 9.94
N VAL A 110 -4.51 3.86 10.07
CA VAL A 110 -5.26 3.17 9.01
C VAL A 110 -6.42 4.06 8.61
N TYR A 111 -6.59 4.27 7.32
CA TYR A 111 -7.71 4.98 6.72
C TYR A 111 -8.40 4.09 5.68
N TRP A 112 -9.63 4.42 5.37
CA TRP A 112 -10.35 3.77 4.29
C TRP A 112 -10.05 4.45 2.95
N LEU A 113 -10.11 3.73 1.84
CA LEU A 113 -9.82 4.28 0.51
C LEU A 113 -10.73 5.44 0.11
N ASP A 114 -11.94 5.51 0.62
CA ASP A 114 -12.86 6.64 0.41
C ASP A 114 -12.37 7.97 1.05
N GLN A 115 -11.42 7.89 1.98
CA GLN A 115 -10.79 9.03 2.65
C GLN A 115 -9.47 9.46 1.98
N LEU A 116 -9.02 8.73 0.95
CA LEU A 116 -7.70 8.90 0.33
C LEU A 116 -7.47 10.33 -0.16
N ASP A 117 -8.40 10.87 -0.93
CA ASP A 117 -8.30 12.20 -1.52
C ASP A 117 -8.11 13.30 -0.48
N ASP A 118 -8.90 13.25 0.60
CA ASP A 118 -8.84 14.27 1.65
C ASP A 118 -7.54 14.22 2.44
N VAL A 119 -7.03 13.01 2.68
CA VAL A 119 -5.75 12.82 3.40
C VAL A 119 -4.59 13.26 2.51
N ILE A 120 -4.58 12.88 1.24
CA ILE A 120 -3.53 13.25 0.29
C ILE A 120 -3.50 14.77 0.10
N LYS A 121 -4.62 15.43 -0.12
CA LYS A 121 -4.68 16.90 -0.27
C LYS A 121 -4.04 17.64 0.90
N LYS A 122 -4.23 17.16 2.13
CA LYS A 122 -3.63 17.77 3.34
C LYS A 122 -2.11 17.56 3.39
N ILE A 123 -1.63 16.38 3.02
CA ILE A 123 -0.20 16.05 3.06
C ILE A 123 0.54 16.78 1.95
N MET A 124 0.00 16.79 0.73
CA MET A 124 0.65 17.37 -0.45
C MET A 124 0.93 18.86 -0.34
N GLN A 125 0.24 19.59 0.54
CA GLN A 125 0.50 21.03 0.75
C GLN A 125 1.94 21.35 1.19
N ASN A 126 2.65 20.36 1.76
CA ASN A 126 4.00 20.54 2.31
C ASN A 126 5.01 19.58 1.67
N VAL A 127 4.70 19.04 0.52
CA VAL A 127 5.53 18.06 -0.18
C VAL A 127 6.29 18.75 -1.32
N GLU A 128 7.59 18.52 -1.36
CA GLU A 128 8.49 18.99 -2.43
C GLU A 128 8.93 17.83 -3.33
N VAL A 129 8.97 16.62 -2.79
CA VAL A 129 9.45 15.42 -3.51
C VAL A 129 8.42 14.31 -3.42
N LEU A 130 8.06 13.75 -4.57
CA LEU A 130 7.14 12.63 -4.71
C LEU A 130 7.90 11.38 -5.18
N TYR A 131 7.87 10.32 -4.37
CA TYR A 131 8.38 9.00 -4.76
C TYR A 131 7.24 8.12 -5.23
N LEU A 132 7.34 7.69 -6.46
CA LEU A 132 6.38 6.77 -7.09
C LEU A 132 7.09 5.50 -7.51
N ASN A 133 6.49 4.37 -7.22
CA ASN A 133 7.02 3.09 -7.64
C ASN A 133 6.82 2.90 -9.15
N LYS A 134 7.82 2.34 -9.81
CA LYS A 134 7.78 2.01 -11.23
C LYS A 134 8.53 0.71 -11.47
N ASN A 135 7.88 -0.22 -12.14
CA ASN A 135 8.56 -1.42 -12.58
C ASN A 135 9.39 -1.13 -13.84
N GLU A 136 10.70 -1.05 -13.68
CA GLU A 136 11.64 -0.75 -14.76
C GLU A 136 12.23 -2.00 -15.44
N HIS A 137 11.79 -3.19 -15.01
CA HIS A 137 12.29 -4.42 -15.60
C HIS A 137 11.90 -4.52 -17.08
N TYR A 138 12.84 -4.89 -17.95
CA TYR A 138 12.63 -4.96 -19.40
C TYR A 138 11.49 -5.91 -19.83
N ARG A 139 11.12 -6.88 -18.98
CA ARG A 139 9.99 -7.80 -19.18
C ARG A 139 8.65 -7.21 -18.75
N ALA A 140 8.65 -6.06 -18.06
CA ALA A 140 7.44 -5.40 -17.61
C ALA A 140 6.80 -4.53 -18.71
N LYS A 141 6.91 -4.93 -19.96
CA LYS A 141 6.11 -4.37 -21.04
C LYS A 141 4.69 -4.89 -20.89
N VAL A 142 3.88 -4.17 -20.13
CA VAL A 142 2.50 -4.57 -19.85
C VAL A 142 1.61 -3.77 -20.81
N GLU A 143 0.86 -4.47 -21.64
CA GLU A 143 -0.16 -3.86 -22.49
C GLU A 143 -1.37 -3.42 -21.67
N THR A 144 -1.62 -4.12 -20.55
CA THR A 144 -2.69 -3.79 -19.61
C THR A 144 -2.23 -2.74 -18.63
N GLU A 145 -3.05 -1.73 -18.42
CA GLU A 145 -2.77 -0.65 -17.49
C GLU A 145 -2.88 -1.14 -16.04
N THR A 146 -1.78 -1.07 -15.29
CA THR A 146 -1.72 -1.51 -13.89
C THR A 146 -2.32 -0.47 -12.94
N ARG A 147 -2.72 -0.89 -11.73
CA ARG A 147 -3.17 0.02 -10.66
C ARG A 147 -2.11 1.08 -10.34
N GLU A 148 -0.86 0.67 -10.22
CA GLU A 148 0.27 1.56 -9.99
C GLU A 148 0.35 2.66 -11.05
N LYS A 149 0.26 2.29 -12.34
CA LYS A 149 0.29 3.26 -13.44
C LYS A 149 -0.87 4.24 -13.34
N ARG A 150 -2.10 3.76 -13.13
CA ARG A 150 -3.28 4.63 -12.94
C ARG A 150 -3.10 5.62 -11.79
N PHE A 151 -2.58 5.13 -10.64
CA PHE A 151 -2.31 5.99 -9.50
C PHE A 151 -1.23 7.03 -9.80
N ASN A 152 -0.12 6.62 -10.43
CA ASN A 152 0.97 7.51 -10.79
C ASN A 152 0.54 8.60 -11.77
N ASP A 153 -0.37 8.28 -12.69
CA ASP A 153 -0.90 9.24 -13.66
C ASP A 153 -1.92 10.19 -13.02
N TRP A 154 -2.65 9.73 -12.01
CA TRP A 154 -3.60 10.55 -11.25
C TRP A 154 -2.92 11.53 -10.29
N ILE A 155 -1.81 11.13 -9.62
CA ILE A 155 -1.15 11.95 -8.60
C ILE A 155 -0.23 13.04 -9.17
N LYS A 156 0.23 12.93 -10.43
CA LYS A 156 1.06 13.92 -11.14
C LYS A 156 0.26 15.13 -11.57
#